data_71f4877611e9cdc557d1d3dfda4afc93
#
_entry.id   71f4877611e9cdc557d1d3dfda4afc93
#
_cell.length_a   1.000
_cell.length_b   1.000
_cell.length_c   1.000
_cell.angle_alpha   90.00
_cell.angle_beta   90.00
_cell.angle_gamma   90.00
#
_symmetry.space_group_name_H-M   'P 1'
#
loop_
_entity.id
_entity.type
_entity.pdbx_description
1 polymer ?
#
loop_
_entity_poly.entity_id
_entity_poly.type
_entity_poly.pdbx_seq_one_letter_code
_entity_poly.pdbx_strand_id
1 'polypeptide(L)'
;MRRRIDWLWWTFVVVLMASCSSTKSLKTTHSIEGMTESEFVENVIVNAGGWDALTAKMALAIDLEGKGATKVNGTLRIKKGEVIQLSIAPFLGIEVARAEISPEGILVIDRMNKRYVEVSFAEVKALAHADLDFHTLQALFLNELFLPGKGDLTARDVSAFRVEPEAQGVVLDVKKAKRFSYQFLTKAPEALLKESRIGLEGTPYQLSWKYDNFRSLEQKRFPSEMQLAFEGGKKPVKAAFSLSRLSTDSDWESRTEVSSRYEKVELWDILKQLIKK
;
A
#
# COMPACT_ATOMS: atom_id res chain seq x y z
N MET A 1 -65.28 37.96 -38.00
CA MET A 1 -64.26 36.91 -38.35
C MET A 1 -62.83 37.21 -37.89
N ARG A 2 -62.65 38.06 -36.85
CA ARG A 2 -61.27 38.46 -36.39
C ARG A 2 -60.84 37.93 -35.04
N ARG A 3 -61.64 37.12 -34.32
CA ARG A 3 -61.40 36.69 -32.95
C ARG A 3 -60.91 35.27 -32.79
N ARG A 4 -60.76 34.47 -33.88
CA ARG A 4 -60.34 33.05 -33.84
C ARG A 4 -58.89 32.84 -34.23
N ILE A 5 -58.23 33.86 -34.77
CA ILE A 5 -56.80 33.71 -35.18
C ILE A 5 -55.87 34.02 -34.04
N ASP A 6 -56.23 34.85 -33.08
CA ASP A 6 -55.35 35.20 -31.96
C ASP A 6 -55.18 34.07 -30.95
N TRP A 7 -56.15 33.17 -30.84
CA TRP A 7 -56.05 32.03 -29.91
C TRP A 7 -55.18 30.90 -30.42
N LEU A 8 -55.06 30.74 -31.73
CA LEU A 8 -54.15 29.77 -32.34
C LEU A 8 -52.67 30.21 -32.27
N TRP A 9 -52.39 31.48 -32.22
CA TRP A 9 -51.05 32.03 -32.02
C TRP A 9 -50.58 31.87 -30.58
N TRP A 10 -51.44 32.00 -29.59
CA TRP A 10 -51.15 31.82 -28.19
C TRP A 10 -50.89 30.34 -27.84
N THR A 11 -51.54 29.40 -28.45
CA THR A 11 -51.31 27.96 -28.26
C THR A 11 -50.00 27.50 -28.90
N PHE A 12 -49.55 28.15 -29.97
CA PHE A 12 -48.28 27.83 -30.64
C PHE A 12 -47.05 28.35 -29.85
N VAL A 13 -47.18 29.47 -29.15
CA VAL A 13 -46.09 30.04 -28.30
C VAL A 13 -45.92 29.27 -27.01
N VAL A 14 -46.97 28.66 -26.45
CA VAL A 14 -46.90 27.87 -25.20
C VAL A 14 -46.23 26.49 -25.44
N VAL A 15 -46.33 25.89 -26.63
CA VAL A 15 -45.71 24.59 -26.96
C VAL A 15 -44.20 24.70 -27.17
N LEU A 16 -43.66 25.89 -27.47
CA LEU A 16 -42.21 26.08 -27.65
C LEU A 16 -41.42 26.25 -26.33
N MET A 17 -42.11 26.44 -25.19
CA MET A 17 -41.46 26.57 -23.89
C MET A 17 -41.33 25.24 -23.13
N ALA A 18 -41.82 24.13 -23.65
CA ALA A 18 -41.72 22.81 -23.05
C ALA A 18 -40.50 21.97 -23.53
N SER A 19 -39.57 22.62 -24.23
CA SER A 19 -38.26 22.00 -24.50
C SER A 19 -37.39 22.10 -23.23
N CYS A 20 -37.75 21.35 -22.19
CA CYS A 20 -36.81 21.00 -21.13
C CYS A 20 -35.65 20.28 -21.77
N SER A 21 -34.59 21.02 -22.06
CA SER A 21 -33.27 20.42 -22.30
C SER A 21 -32.89 19.66 -21.03
N SER A 22 -33.07 18.36 -21.09
CA SER A 22 -32.39 17.44 -20.17
C SER A 22 -30.90 17.64 -20.39
N THR A 23 -30.32 18.60 -19.68
CA THR A 23 -28.89 18.71 -19.54
C THR A 23 -28.45 17.42 -18.83
N LYS A 24 -28.17 16.35 -19.59
CA LYS A 24 -27.29 15.31 -19.11
C LYS A 24 -26.05 16.07 -18.67
N SER A 25 -25.83 16.12 -17.36
CA SER A 25 -24.56 16.53 -16.79
C SER A 25 -23.52 15.68 -17.51
N LEU A 26 -22.82 16.27 -18.45
CA LEU A 26 -21.60 15.73 -18.99
C LEU A 26 -20.69 15.57 -17.77
N LYS A 27 -20.53 14.35 -17.29
CA LYS A 27 -19.46 14.03 -16.36
C LYS A 27 -18.21 14.53 -17.08
N THR A 28 -17.64 15.60 -16.59
CA THR A 28 -16.37 16.11 -17.08
C THR A 28 -15.35 15.00 -16.78
N THR A 29 -15.08 14.19 -17.74
CA THR A 29 -14.02 13.18 -17.65
C THR A 29 -12.75 14.00 -17.69
N HIS A 30 -12.15 14.25 -16.53
CA HIS A 30 -10.86 14.91 -16.47
C HIS A 30 -9.85 13.99 -17.17
N SER A 31 -9.28 14.49 -18.26
CA SER A 31 -8.20 13.80 -18.94
C SER A 31 -6.92 13.96 -18.13
N ILE A 32 -6.29 12.87 -17.75
CA ILE A 32 -4.99 12.83 -17.09
C ILE A 32 -3.95 12.59 -18.17
N GLU A 33 -3.28 13.67 -18.63
CA GLU A 33 -2.26 13.58 -19.67
C GLU A 33 -2.73 12.82 -20.95
N GLY A 34 -4.00 13.02 -21.33
CA GLY A 34 -4.60 12.38 -22.51
C GLY A 34 -5.26 11.02 -22.26
N MET A 35 -5.18 10.48 -21.04
CA MET A 35 -5.83 9.24 -20.61
C MET A 35 -7.16 9.53 -19.89
N THR A 36 -8.10 8.60 -19.96
CA THR A 36 -9.27 8.60 -19.07
C THR A 36 -8.86 8.19 -17.66
N GLU A 37 -9.67 8.54 -16.65
CA GLU A 37 -9.46 8.11 -15.26
C GLU A 37 -9.32 6.59 -15.14
N SER A 38 -10.12 5.83 -15.88
CA SER A 38 -10.09 4.37 -15.87
C SER A 38 -8.80 3.81 -16.47
N GLU A 39 -8.36 4.34 -17.61
CA GLU A 39 -7.10 3.95 -18.24
C GLU A 39 -5.91 4.28 -17.33
N PHE A 40 -5.95 5.42 -16.64
CA PHE A 40 -4.88 5.77 -15.72
C PHE A 40 -4.77 4.79 -14.55
N VAL A 41 -5.89 4.44 -13.90
CA VAL A 41 -5.89 3.45 -12.80
C VAL A 41 -5.45 2.07 -13.29
N GLU A 42 -5.91 1.65 -14.47
CA GLU A 42 -5.48 0.40 -15.09
C GLU A 42 -3.96 0.38 -15.31
N ASN A 43 -3.40 1.49 -15.81
CA ASN A 43 -1.96 1.63 -15.97
C ASN A 43 -1.21 1.55 -14.64
N VAL A 44 -1.74 2.12 -13.54
CA VAL A 44 -1.13 1.96 -12.22
C VAL A 44 -1.12 0.49 -11.79
N ILE A 45 -2.22 -0.24 -12.00
CA ILE A 45 -2.32 -1.68 -11.69
C ILE A 45 -1.32 -2.48 -12.55
N VAL A 46 -1.26 -2.20 -13.85
CA VAL A 46 -0.38 -2.92 -14.79
C VAL A 46 1.10 -2.61 -14.55
N ASN A 47 1.44 -1.37 -14.15
CA ASN A 47 2.81 -0.97 -13.84
C ASN A 47 3.33 -1.55 -12.54
N ALA A 48 2.44 -1.97 -11.62
CA ALA A 48 2.84 -2.79 -10.50
C ALA A 48 3.49 -4.09 -10.98
N GLY A 49 4.42 -4.61 -10.19
CA GLY A 49 5.33 -5.66 -10.63
C GLY A 49 4.69 -6.89 -11.22
N GLY A 50 3.76 -7.50 -10.48
CA GLY A 50 3.19 -8.80 -10.87
C GLY A 50 4.23 -9.92 -10.83
N TRP A 51 5.34 -9.76 -10.09
CA TRP A 51 6.35 -10.80 -9.89
C TRP A 51 5.86 -11.83 -8.86
N ASP A 52 6.17 -13.09 -9.12
CA ASP A 52 5.88 -14.19 -8.17
C ASP A 52 6.85 -14.16 -6.98
N ALA A 53 8.03 -13.60 -7.16
CA ALA A 53 9.01 -13.45 -6.10
C ALA A 53 9.85 -12.17 -6.25
N LEU A 54 10.36 -11.69 -5.13
CA LEU A 54 11.32 -10.59 -5.05
C LEU A 54 12.39 -10.93 -4.01
N THR A 55 13.64 -10.70 -4.37
CA THR A 55 14.78 -10.79 -3.45
C THR A 55 15.62 -9.53 -3.56
N ALA A 56 16.08 -8.99 -2.43
CA ALA A 56 16.94 -7.82 -2.39
C ALA A 56 17.89 -7.87 -1.20
N LYS A 57 19.09 -7.30 -1.34
CA LYS A 57 19.88 -6.87 -0.19
C LYS A 57 19.23 -5.61 0.38
N MET A 58 19.12 -5.55 1.70
CA MET A 58 18.39 -4.53 2.43
C MET A 58 19.29 -3.85 3.46
N ALA A 59 19.32 -2.52 3.44
CA ALA A 59 19.71 -1.70 4.58
C ALA A 59 18.42 -1.12 5.18
N LEU A 60 18.19 -1.40 6.46
CA LEU A 60 17.00 -1.01 7.20
C LEU A 60 17.39 -0.06 8.34
N ALA A 61 16.77 1.12 8.39
CA ALA A 61 16.88 2.07 9.48
C ALA A 61 15.53 2.15 10.19
N ILE A 62 15.50 1.91 11.51
CA ILE A 62 14.27 1.91 12.32
C ILE A 62 14.42 2.92 13.44
N ASP A 63 13.46 3.84 13.55
CA ASP A 63 13.31 4.76 14.67
C ASP A 63 11.94 4.57 15.33
N LEU A 64 11.93 3.99 16.52
CA LEU A 64 10.72 3.65 17.27
C LEU A 64 10.26 4.74 18.26
N GLU A 65 11.11 5.74 18.50
CA GLU A 65 10.84 6.74 19.55
C GLU A 65 11.15 8.18 19.14
N GLY A 66 11.61 8.42 17.92
CA GLY A 66 12.10 9.74 17.50
C GLY A 66 13.47 10.12 18.12
N LYS A 67 14.20 9.12 18.64
CA LYS A 67 15.50 9.32 19.31
C LYS A 67 16.70 9.04 18.40
N GLY A 68 16.44 8.67 17.18
CA GLY A 68 17.44 8.30 16.19
C GLY A 68 17.25 6.87 15.67
N ALA A 69 17.68 6.65 14.45
CA ALA A 69 17.46 5.38 13.79
C ALA A 69 18.59 4.36 14.09
N THR A 70 18.18 3.16 14.50
CA THR A 70 19.05 1.98 14.48
C THR A 70 19.15 1.44 13.07
N LYS A 71 20.37 1.27 12.55
CA LYS A 71 20.65 0.77 11.20
C LYS A 71 21.11 -0.68 11.23
N VAL A 72 20.51 -1.52 10.41
CA VAL A 72 20.87 -2.92 10.24
C VAL A 72 20.89 -3.31 8.76
N ASN A 73 21.72 -4.27 8.42
CA ASN A 73 21.79 -4.84 7.08
C ASN A 73 21.15 -6.23 7.06
N GLY A 74 20.66 -6.63 5.90
CA GLY A 74 20.03 -7.92 5.75
C GLY A 74 19.57 -8.21 4.34
N THR A 75 18.53 -9.02 4.26
CA THR A 75 17.90 -9.42 2.99
C THR A 75 16.38 -9.36 3.15
N LEU A 76 15.71 -8.75 2.18
CA LEU A 76 14.28 -8.84 1.97
C LEU A 76 14.02 -9.92 0.92
N ARG A 77 13.09 -10.83 1.20
CA ARG A 77 12.59 -11.84 0.26
C ARG A 77 11.08 -11.90 0.34
N ILE A 78 10.43 -12.00 -0.80
CA ILE A 78 8.98 -12.10 -0.90
C ILE A 78 8.66 -13.20 -1.90
N LYS A 79 7.80 -14.15 -1.51
CA LYS A 79 7.04 -15.01 -2.43
C LYS A 79 5.58 -14.60 -2.36
N LYS A 80 5.04 -14.19 -3.50
CA LYS A 80 3.69 -13.65 -3.59
C LYS A 80 2.66 -14.69 -3.17
N GLY A 81 1.76 -14.28 -2.26
CA GLY A 81 0.75 -15.17 -1.68
C GLY A 81 1.25 -16.10 -0.57
N GLU A 82 2.58 -16.20 -0.36
CA GLU A 82 3.15 -17.15 0.61
C GLU A 82 3.80 -16.45 1.81
N VAL A 83 4.78 -15.55 1.55
CA VAL A 83 5.61 -15.04 2.64
C VAL A 83 6.36 -13.77 2.28
N ILE A 84 6.59 -12.92 3.29
CA ILE A 84 7.56 -11.82 3.30
C ILE A 84 8.58 -12.14 4.39
N GLN A 85 9.86 -12.27 4.04
CA GLN A 85 10.95 -12.52 4.98
C GLN A 85 11.91 -11.33 5.04
N LEU A 86 12.20 -10.86 6.25
CA LEU A 86 13.23 -9.86 6.54
C LEU A 86 14.29 -10.53 7.42
N SER A 87 15.42 -10.87 6.83
CA SER A 87 16.55 -11.45 7.54
C SER A 87 17.55 -10.35 7.90
N ILE A 88 17.95 -10.27 9.15
CA ILE A 88 18.93 -9.31 9.66
C ILE A 88 20.27 -10.03 9.83
N ALA A 89 21.28 -9.57 9.10
CA ALA A 89 22.63 -10.17 9.08
C ALA A 89 23.71 -9.08 9.06
N PRO A 90 23.99 -8.41 10.21
CA PRO A 90 24.88 -7.24 10.27
C PRO A 90 26.34 -7.56 10.00
N PHE A 91 26.82 -8.77 10.29
CA PHE A 91 28.21 -9.16 10.19
C PHE A 91 28.37 -10.46 9.39
N LEU A 92 29.28 -10.44 8.41
CA LEU A 92 29.71 -11.62 7.65
C LEU A 92 28.57 -12.49 7.09
N GLY A 93 27.37 -11.93 6.93
CA GLY A 93 26.22 -12.69 6.44
C GLY A 93 25.58 -13.63 7.47
N ILE A 94 26.00 -13.59 8.72
CA ILE A 94 25.39 -14.39 9.79
C ILE A 94 24.06 -13.76 10.20
N GLU A 95 22.97 -14.52 9.99
CA GLU A 95 21.62 -14.09 10.38
C GLU A 95 21.47 -14.11 11.90
N VAL A 96 21.19 -12.96 12.48
CA VAL A 96 20.99 -12.79 13.93
C VAL A 96 19.51 -12.68 14.30
N ALA A 97 18.65 -12.25 13.37
CA ALA A 97 17.20 -12.19 13.54
C ALA A 97 16.49 -12.35 12.20
N ARG A 98 15.25 -12.82 12.26
CA ARG A 98 14.35 -12.92 11.10
C ARG A 98 12.94 -12.52 11.50
N ALA A 99 12.27 -11.72 10.67
CA ALA A 99 10.84 -11.58 10.68
C ALA A 99 10.27 -12.27 9.44
N GLU A 100 9.23 -13.08 9.65
CA GLU A 100 8.51 -13.81 8.61
C GLU A 100 7.03 -13.48 8.73
N ILE A 101 6.43 -12.97 7.68
CA ILE A 101 5.03 -12.55 7.61
C ILE A 101 4.38 -13.45 6.56
N SER A 102 3.38 -14.21 6.97
CA SER A 102 2.64 -15.17 6.13
C SER A 102 1.13 -14.97 6.32
N PRO A 103 0.25 -15.61 5.53
CA PRO A 103 -1.19 -15.53 5.76
C PRO A 103 -1.61 -15.96 7.18
N GLU A 104 -0.85 -16.82 7.83
CA GLU A 104 -1.11 -17.33 9.18
C GLU A 104 -0.80 -16.31 10.28
N GLY A 105 0.18 -15.40 10.03
CA GLY A 105 0.59 -14.40 11.01
C GLY A 105 2.02 -13.91 10.83
N ILE A 106 2.60 -13.45 11.91
CA ILE A 106 3.95 -12.90 11.98
C ILE A 106 4.78 -13.73 12.95
N LEU A 107 5.90 -14.27 12.46
CA LEU A 107 6.92 -14.95 13.25
C LEU A 107 8.17 -14.05 13.32
N VAL A 108 8.65 -13.75 14.52
CA VAL A 108 9.92 -13.03 14.73
C VAL A 108 10.87 -13.94 15.51
N ILE A 109 12.06 -14.20 14.96
CA ILE A 109 13.07 -15.06 15.57
C ILE A 109 14.28 -14.22 15.96
N ASP A 110 14.64 -14.25 17.24
CA ASP A 110 15.92 -13.75 17.79
C ASP A 110 16.89 -14.94 17.93
N ARG A 111 17.77 -15.08 16.96
CA ARG A 111 18.72 -16.21 16.93
C ARG A 111 19.83 -16.07 17.97
N MET A 112 20.16 -14.84 18.35
CA MET A 112 21.21 -14.59 19.33
C MET A 112 20.79 -15.06 20.73
N ASN A 113 19.54 -14.80 21.11
CA ASN A 113 19.00 -15.16 22.42
C ASN A 113 18.15 -16.43 22.39
N LYS A 114 18.04 -17.11 21.22
CA LYS A 114 17.24 -18.32 21.01
C LYS A 114 15.79 -18.14 21.47
N ARG A 115 15.17 -17.08 21.04
CA ARG A 115 13.77 -16.74 21.35
C ARG A 115 12.99 -16.47 20.09
N TYR A 116 11.67 -16.63 20.19
CA TYR A 116 10.78 -16.25 19.09
C TYR A 116 9.45 -15.73 19.61
N VAL A 117 8.80 -14.95 18.75
CA VAL A 117 7.45 -14.46 18.91
C VAL A 117 6.64 -14.91 17.71
N GLU A 118 5.43 -15.33 17.96
CA GLU A 118 4.45 -15.68 16.94
C GLU A 118 3.14 -14.99 17.30
N VAL A 119 2.63 -14.15 16.42
CA VAL A 119 1.40 -13.40 16.59
C VAL A 119 0.50 -13.55 15.37
N SER A 120 -0.79 -13.73 15.59
CA SER A 120 -1.79 -13.74 14.54
C SER A 120 -2.11 -12.32 14.05
N PHE A 121 -2.67 -12.18 12.84
CA PHE A 121 -3.18 -10.89 12.38
C PHE A 121 -4.33 -10.35 13.23
N ALA A 122 -5.09 -11.20 13.90
CA ALA A 122 -6.11 -10.77 14.87
C ALA A 122 -5.48 -10.03 16.06
N GLU A 123 -4.37 -10.54 16.58
CA GLU A 123 -3.61 -9.89 17.65
C GLU A 123 -2.94 -8.59 17.17
N VAL A 124 -2.36 -8.60 15.97
CA VAL A 124 -1.80 -7.39 15.35
C VAL A 124 -2.84 -6.30 15.21
N LYS A 125 -4.04 -6.64 14.73
CA LYS A 125 -5.16 -5.71 14.57
C LYS A 125 -5.61 -5.11 15.90
N ALA A 126 -5.65 -5.91 16.95
CA ALA A 126 -6.00 -5.45 18.30
C ALA A 126 -4.95 -4.49 18.88
N LEU A 127 -3.65 -4.72 18.58
CA LEU A 127 -2.54 -3.92 19.11
C LEU A 127 -2.31 -2.63 18.29
N ALA A 128 -2.37 -2.72 16.97
CA ALA A 128 -1.99 -1.63 16.08
C ALA A 128 -3.15 -0.70 15.71
N HIS A 129 -4.39 -1.04 16.06
CA HIS A 129 -5.60 -0.33 15.61
C HIS A 129 -5.65 -0.12 14.08
N ALA A 130 -4.95 -0.96 13.34
CA ALA A 130 -4.85 -0.93 11.88
C ALA A 130 -5.45 -2.20 11.27
N ASP A 131 -6.15 -2.06 10.15
CA ASP A 131 -6.67 -3.19 9.39
C ASP A 131 -5.59 -3.67 8.41
N LEU A 132 -4.51 -4.18 8.95
CA LEU A 132 -3.40 -4.74 8.21
C LEU A 132 -3.54 -6.26 8.20
N ASP A 133 -3.68 -6.82 7.02
CA ASP A 133 -3.58 -8.24 6.75
C ASP A 133 -2.33 -8.54 5.91
N PHE A 134 -2.09 -9.81 5.65
CA PHE A 134 -0.95 -10.26 4.84
C PHE A 134 -0.97 -9.63 3.44
N HIS A 135 -2.14 -9.59 2.77
CA HIS A 135 -2.26 -9.05 1.41
C HIS A 135 -1.97 -7.56 1.35
N THR A 136 -2.45 -6.80 2.35
CA THR A 136 -2.14 -5.38 2.47
C THR A 136 -0.63 -5.14 2.67
N LEU A 137 0.01 -5.88 3.57
CA LEU A 137 1.46 -5.77 3.79
C LEU A 137 2.25 -6.19 2.55
N GLN A 138 1.84 -7.26 1.88
CA GLN A 138 2.46 -7.70 0.64
C GLN A 138 2.37 -6.61 -0.44
N ALA A 139 1.19 -6.03 -0.65
CA ALA A 139 0.99 -4.96 -1.62
C ALA A 139 1.84 -3.72 -1.30
N LEU A 140 1.97 -3.35 -0.02
CA LEU A 140 2.85 -2.27 0.42
C LEU A 140 4.31 -2.57 0.08
N PHE A 141 4.81 -3.77 0.36
CA PHE A 141 6.19 -4.16 0.03
C PHE A 141 6.44 -4.31 -1.48
N LEU A 142 5.43 -4.72 -2.25
CA LEU A 142 5.53 -4.89 -3.70
C LEU A 142 5.20 -3.64 -4.51
N ASN A 143 4.89 -2.50 -3.84
CA ASN A 143 4.49 -1.25 -4.51
C ASN A 143 3.24 -1.44 -5.39
N GLU A 144 2.24 -2.14 -4.88
CA GLU A 144 0.99 -2.45 -5.57
C GLU A 144 -0.17 -1.63 -5.01
N LEU A 145 -1.16 -1.28 -5.85
CA LEU A 145 -2.47 -0.87 -5.36
C LEU A 145 -3.16 -2.05 -4.70
N PHE A 146 -3.99 -1.78 -3.69
CA PHE A 146 -4.78 -2.80 -3.03
C PHE A 146 -6.18 -2.31 -2.66
N LEU A 147 -7.06 -3.25 -2.43
CA LEU A 147 -8.37 -3.05 -1.81
C LEU A 147 -8.44 -3.90 -0.53
N PRO A 148 -9.01 -3.38 0.56
CA PRO A 148 -9.11 -4.11 1.82
C PRO A 148 -9.77 -5.49 1.65
N GLY A 149 -9.12 -6.53 2.19
CA GLY A 149 -9.63 -7.90 2.13
C GLY A 149 -9.67 -8.52 0.74
N LYS A 150 -8.97 -7.94 -0.24
CA LYS A 150 -8.86 -8.47 -1.60
C LYS A 150 -7.39 -8.76 -1.93
N GLY A 151 -7.18 -9.87 -2.64
CA GLY A 151 -5.88 -10.19 -3.22
C GLY A 151 -5.54 -9.29 -4.43
N ASP A 152 -5.01 -9.90 -5.48
CA ASP A 152 -4.58 -9.16 -6.67
C ASP A 152 -5.71 -8.37 -7.34
N LEU A 153 -5.40 -7.14 -7.75
CA LEU A 153 -6.31 -6.30 -8.50
C LEU A 153 -6.27 -6.63 -9.99
N THR A 154 -7.41 -6.41 -10.63
CA THR A 154 -7.60 -6.58 -12.06
C THR A 154 -8.23 -5.31 -12.66
N ALA A 155 -8.33 -5.22 -13.98
CA ALA A 155 -9.04 -4.14 -14.67
C ALA A 155 -10.51 -3.96 -14.20
N ARG A 156 -11.14 -5.00 -13.64
CA ARG A 156 -12.51 -4.91 -13.09
C ARG A 156 -12.58 -4.07 -11.82
N ASP A 157 -11.47 -3.87 -11.14
CA ASP A 157 -11.38 -3.16 -9.85
C ASP A 157 -11.17 -1.66 -9.99
N VAL A 158 -10.89 -1.18 -11.19
CA VAL A 158 -10.67 0.24 -11.52
C VAL A 158 -11.80 1.12 -10.97
N SER A 159 -13.06 0.68 -11.10
CA SER A 159 -14.24 1.41 -10.62
C SER A 159 -14.31 1.57 -9.08
N ALA A 160 -13.51 0.82 -8.32
CA ALA A 160 -13.45 0.94 -6.86
C ALA A 160 -12.68 2.18 -6.40
N PHE A 161 -11.91 2.81 -7.28
CA PHE A 161 -11.14 4.01 -6.98
C PHE A 161 -11.86 5.27 -7.46
N ARG A 162 -11.79 6.34 -6.64
CA ARG A 162 -12.06 7.71 -7.05
C ARG A 162 -10.73 8.32 -7.44
N VAL A 163 -10.71 9.03 -8.55
CA VAL A 163 -9.51 9.62 -9.14
C VAL A 163 -9.58 11.12 -8.96
N GLU A 164 -8.59 11.71 -8.32
CA GLU A 164 -8.49 13.15 -8.07
C GLU A 164 -7.13 13.66 -8.56
N PRO A 165 -7.09 14.36 -9.71
CA PRO A 165 -5.86 15.01 -10.15
C PRO A 165 -5.44 16.13 -9.19
N GLU A 166 -4.17 16.16 -8.83
CA GLU A 166 -3.56 17.19 -7.97
C GLU A 166 -2.32 17.79 -8.65
N ALA A 167 -1.81 18.91 -8.10
CA ALA A 167 -0.62 19.58 -8.65
C ALA A 167 0.65 18.70 -8.67
N GLN A 168 0.73 17.69 -7.80
CA GLN A 168 1.91 16.82 -7.67
C GLN A 168 1.69 15.41 -8.22
N GLY A 169 0.55 15.13 -8.85
CA GLY A 169 0.22 13.82 -9.40
C GLY A 169 -1.27 13.52 -9.36
N VAL A 170 -1.62 12.27 -9.18
CA VAL A 170 -3.02 11.81 -9.11
C VAL A 170 -3.21 11.02 -7.84
N VAL A 171 -4.22 11.40 -7.06
CA VAL A 171 -4.64 10.68 -5.85
C VAL A 171 -5.76 9.71 -6.23
N LEU A 172 -5.60 8.47 -5.79
CA LEU A 172 -6.61 7.42 -5.91
C LEU A 172 -7.15 7.09 -4.52
N ASP A 173 -8.44 7.31 -4.29
CA ASP A 173 -9.12 6.98 -3.03
C ASP A 173 -9.99 5.75 -3.17
N VAL A 174 -9.99 4.85 -2.19
CA VAL A 174 -10.92 3.71 -2.16
C VAL A 174 -12.33 4.16 -1.77
N LYS A 175 -13.31 4.01 -2.68
CA LYS A 175 -14.68 4.55 -2.54
C LYS A 175 -15.51 4.01 -1.38
N LYS A 176 -15.30 2.77 -0.97
CA LYS A 176 -16.20 2.07 -0.02
C LYS A 176 -15.49 1.66 1.27
N ALA A 177 -14.48 2.38 1.66
CA ALA A 177 -13.83 2.19 2.95
C ALA A 177 -14.74 2.75 4.07
N LYS A 178 -14.97 1.98 5.14
CA LYS A 178 -15.93 2.36 6.21
C LYS A 178 -15.24 2.96 7.43
N ARG A 179 -14.24 2.28 7.94
CA ARG A 179 -13.53 2.62 9.17
C ARG A 179 -12.15 3.19 8.88
N PHE A 180 -11.59 2.82 7.76
CA PHE A 180 -10.27 3.23 7.32
C PHE A 180 -10.37 3.98 5.99
N SER A 181 -9.53 4.99 5.80
CA SER A 181 -9.28 5.61 4.51
C SER A 181 -8.05 4.98 3.85
N TYR A 182 -8.09 4.81 2.55
CA TYR A 182 -6.98 4.30 1.76
C TYR A 182 -6.78 5.24 0.58
N GLN A 183 -5.61 5.87 0.55
CA GLN A 183 -5.22 6.82 -0.48
C GLN A 183 -3.90 6.40 -1.11
N PHE A 184 -3.79 6.59 -2.40
CA PHE A 184 -2.61 6.26 -3.18
C PHE A 184 -2.22 7.46 -4.03
N LEU A 185 -1.07 8.06 -3.72
CA LEU A 185 -0.51 9.13 -4.54
C LEU A 185 0.32 8.51 -5.66
N THR A 186 -0.01 8.86 -6.89
CA THR A 186 0.66 8.35 -8.08
C THR A 186 1.29 9.50 -8.89
N LYS A 187 2.32 9.21 -9.64
CA LYS A 187 2.96 10.15 -10.55
C LYS A 187 2.37 10.01 -11.96
N ALA A 188 1.88 11.10 -12.53
CA ALA A 188 1.48 11.19 -13.93
C ALA A 188 2.63 11.78 -14.78
N PRO A 189 2.75 11.40 -16.07
CA PRO A 189 1.93 10.41 -16.78
C PRO A 189 2.33 8.95 -16.53
N GLU A 190 3.45 8.69 -15.85
CA GLU A 190 4.08 7.37 -15.74
C GLU A 190 3.23 6.35 -14.95
N ALA A 191 2.16 6.76 -14.31
CA ALA A 191 1.28 5.93 -13.48
C ALA A 191 2.06 5.09 -12.43
N LEU A 192 3.07 5.70 -11.79
CA LEU A 192 3.89 5.07 -10.75
C LEU A 192 3.33 5.40 -9.37
N LEU A 193 3.11 4.39 -8.55
CA LEU A 193 2.69 4.57 -7.15
C LEU A 193 3.84 5.14 -6.32
N LYS A 194 3.65 6.35 -5.78
CA LYS A 194 4.64 7.10 -4.99
C LYS A 194 4.41 7.03 -3.49
N GLU A 195 3.16 6.87 -3.08
CA GLU A 195 2.82 6.78 -1.66
C GLU A 195 1.49 6.04 -1.47
N SER A 196 1.44 5.16 -0.48
CA SER A 196 0.22 4.54 0.03
C SER A 196 -0.04 5.07 1.44
N ARG A 197 -1.27 5.50 1.73
CA ARG A 197 -1.70 5.98 3.04
C ARG A 197 -2.89 5.18 3.53
N ILE A 198 -2.84 4.78 4.80
CA ILE A 198 -3.94 4.12 5.49
C ILE A 198 -4.23 4.94 6.74
N GLY A 199 -5.40 5.58 6.81
CA GLY A 199 -5.85 6.37 7.96
C GLY A 199 -6.98 5.67 8.70
N LEU A 200 -7.07 5.86 10.01
CA LEU A 200 -8.21 5.45 10.82
C LEU A 200 -9.14 6.66 10.98
N GLU A 201 -10.32 6.59 10.39
CA GLU A 201 -11.29 7.69 10.36
C GLU A 201 -11.60 8.25 11.77
N GLY A 202 -11.63 9.57 11.86
CA GLY A 202 -11.91 10.28 13.12
C GLY A 202 -10.78 10.25 14.14
N THR A 203 -9.59 9.80 13.77
CA THR A 203 -8.41 9.72 14.65
C THR A 203 -7.17 10.29 13.98
N PRO A 204 -6.10 10.61 14.71
CA PRO A 204 -4.82 11.02 14.13
C PRO A 204 -3.98 9.84 13.62
N TYR A 205 -4.44 8.59 13.75
CA TYR A 205 -3.64 7.43 13.36
C TYR A 205 -3.56 7.29 11.86
N GLN A 206 -2.34 7.32 11.34
CA GLN A 206 -2.04 7.18 9.92
C GLN A 206 -0.76 6.39 9.71
N LEU A 207 -0.81 5.41 8.81
CA LEU A 207 0.35 4.77 8.22
C LEU A 207 0.59 5.39 6.84
N SER A 208 1.79 5.87 6.58
CA SER A 208 2.25 6.26 5.25
C SER A 208 3.41 5.37 4.80
N TRP A 209 3.41 5.00 3.53
CA TRP A 209 4.47 4.21 2.90
C TRP A 209 4.85 4.86 1.58
N LYS A 210 6.01 5.52 1.56
CA LYS A 210 6.53 6.25 0.41
C LYS A 210 7.54 5.42 -0.36
N TYR A 211 7.56 5.61 -1.67
CA TYR A 211 8.40 4.89 -2.61
C TYR A 211 9.22 5.85 -3.45
N ASP A 212 10.51 5.58 -3.56
CA ASP A 212 11.40 6.43 -4.34
C ASP A 212 12.53 5.63 -5.03
N ASN A 213 13.34 6.34 -5.81
CA ASN A 213 14.49 5.79 -6.50
C ASN A 213 14.14 4.54 -7.33
N PHE A 214 13.14 4.68 -8.24
CA PHE A 214 12.67 3.59 -9.08
C PHE A 214 13.75 3.14 -10.05
N ARG A 215 14.05 1.84 -10.04
CA ARG A 215 15.03 1.17 -10.89
C ARG A 215 14.37 0.11 -11.75
N SER A 216 15.00 -0.22 -12.88
CA SER A 216 14.53 -1.33 -13.71
C SER A 216 14.72 -2.65 -12.98
N LEU A 217 13.67 -3.44 -12.97
CA LEU A 217 13.65 -4.85 -12.55
C LEU A 217 12.92 -5.60 -13.66
N GLU A 218 13.65 -6.41 -14.42
CA GLU A 218 13.17 -7.00 -15.68
C GLU A 218 12.61 -5.92 -16.64
N GLN A 219 11.34 -6.01 -17.02
CA GLN A 219 10.69 -5.08 -17.96
C GLN A 219 9.92 -3.95 -17.26
N LYS A 220 9.93 -3.92 -15.91
CA LYS A 220 9.18 -2.94 -15.11
C LYS A 220 10.09 -2.14 -14.18
N ARG A 221 9.49 -1.24 -13.42
CA ARG A 221 10.22 -0.39 -12.46
C ARG A 221 9.81 -0.77 -11.04
N PHE A 222 10.79 -0.85 -10.16
CA PHE A 222 10.59 -1.14 -8.73
C PHE A 222 11.31 -0.09 -7.87
N PRO A 223 10.69 0.41 -6.77
CA PRO A 223 11.33 1.35 -5.89
C PRO A 223 12.49 0.69 -5.14
N SER A 224 13.67 1.31 -5.17
CA SER A 224 14.81 0.86 -4.37
C SER A 224 14.89 1.56 -3.02
N GLU A 225 14.05 2.55 -2.76
CA GLU A 225 13.93 3.24 -1.48
C GLU A 225 12.46 3.27 -1.04
N MET A 226 12.24 2.90 0.22
CA MET A 226 10.91 2.93 0.83
C MET A 226 11.02 3.58 2.20
N GLN A 227 10.03 4.40 2.56
CA GLN A 227 9.94 5.05 3.87
C GLN A 227 8.55 4.80 4.44
N LEU A 228 8.53 4.17 5.60
CA LEU A 228 7.32 3.93 6.38
C LEU A 228 7.29 4.91 7.54
N ALA A 229 6.14 5.52 7.79
CA ALA A 229 5.88 6.30 8.99
C ALA A 229 4.50 5.93 9.55
N PHE A 230 4.45 5.67 10.84
CA PHE A 230 3.19 5.54 11.59
C PHE A 230 3.08 6.72 12.55
N GLU A 231 2.01 7.48 12.40
CA GLU A 231 1.74 8.72 13.13
C GLU A 231 0.44 8.61 13.94
N GLY A 232 0.20 9.57 14.83
CA GLY A 232 -1.00 9.61 15.69
C GLY A 232 -0.84 8.87 17.01
N GLY A 233 0.19 8.04 17.18
CA GLY A 233 0.55 7.44 18.47
C GLY A 233 1.28 8.41 19.39
N LYS A 234 1.55 7.98 20.65
CA LYS A 234 2.33 8.77 21.61
C LYS A 234 3.74 9.10 21.10
N LYS A 235 4.30 8.23 20.29
CA LYS A 235 5.62 8.37 19.67
C LYS A 235 5.51 7.94 18.18
N PRO A 236 6.19 8.66 17.28
CA PRO A 236 6.23 8.24 15.87
C PRO A 236 7.07 6.97 15.73
N VAL A 237 6.65 6.09 14.83
CA VAL A 237 7.44 4.94 14.37
C VAL A 237 7.82 5.19 12.93
N LYS A 238 9.11 5.13 12.62
CA LYS A 238 9.62 5.30 11.26
C LYS A 238 10.53 4.16 10.88
N ALA A 239 10.46 3.74 9.64
CA ALA A 239 11.40 2.80 9.05
C ALA A 239 11.77 3.26 7.63
N ALA A 240 13.03 3.07 7.26
CA ALA A 240 13.51 3.33 5.91
C ALA A 240 14.24 2.10 5.38
N PHE A 241 13.89 1.67 4.19
CA PHE A 241 14.47 0.56 3.47
C PHE A 241 15.25 1.09 2.28
N SER A 242 16.52 0.71 2.16
CA SER A 242 17.31 0.91 0.94
C SER A 242 17.64 -0.47 0.37
N LEU A 243 17.12 -0.73 -0.82
CA LEU A 243 17.19 -2.03 -1.48
C LEU A 243 18.22 -2.00 -2.62
N SER A 244 19.01 -3.06 -2.72
CA SER A 244 20.00 -3.26 -3.77
C SER A 244 20.03 -4.72 -4.21
N ARG A 245 20.63 -5.00 -5.37
CA ARG A 245 20.69 -6.35 -5.93
C ARG A 245 19.29 -6.98 -6.06
N LEU A 246 18.33 -6.19 -6.55
CA LEU A 246 16.98 -6.65 -6.82
C LEU A 246 17.01 -7.84 -7.81
N SER A 247 16.25 -8.88 -7.52
CA SER A 247 16.10 -10.09 -8.34
C SER A 247 14.70 -10.66 -8.13
N THR A 248 14.20 -11.39 -9.12
CA THR A 248 12.94 -12.15 -9.08
C THR A 248 13.19 -13.64 -8.77
N ASP A 249 14.38 -13.97 -8.30
CA ASP A 249 14.74 -15.33 -7.91
C ASP A 249 13.83 -15.86 -6.79
N SER A 250 13.25 -17.04 -7.02
CA SER A 250 12.33 -17.74 -6.11
C SER A 250 12.93 -19.01 -5.51
N ASP A 251 14.18 -19.37 -5.84
CA ASP A 251 14.83 -20.60 -5.34
C ASP A 251 15.38 -20.41 -3.92
N TRP A 252 14.46 -20.33 -2.95
CA TRP A 252 14.75 -20.23 -1.53
C TRP A 252 13.56 -20.75 -0.69
N GLU A 253 13.86 -21.21 0.52
CA GLU A 253 12.83 -21.72 1.42
C GLU A 253 11.93 -20.62 1.96
N SER A 254 10.62 -20.78 1.76
CA SER A 254 9.58 -19.81 2.14
C SER A 254 9.17 -19.91 3.62
N ARG A 255 9.44 -21.02 4.29
CA ARG A 255 9.07 -21.23 5.70
C ARG A 255 10.27 -21.50 6.58
N THR A 256 10.21 -20.95 7.79
CA THR A 256 11.24 -21.17 8.80
C THR A 256 10.69 -22.09 9.88
N GLU A 257 11.37 -23.23 10.08
CA GLU A 257 11.10 -24.09 11.22
C GLU A 257 11.80 -23.53 12.47
N VAL A 258 11.02 -23.34 13.53
CA VAL A 258 11.56 -22.91 14.82
C VAL A 258 12.03 -24.13 15.60
N SER A 259 13.33 -24.22 15.88
CA SER A 259 13.89 -25.30 16.65
C SER A 259 13.31 -25.35 18.07
N SER A 260 13.10 -26.55 18.62
CA SER A 260 12.67 -26.78 20.01
C SER A 260 13.59 -26.18 21.09
N ARG A 261 14.77 -25.71 20.68
CA ARG A 261 15.73 -25.01 21.58
C ARG A 261 15.39 -23.53 21.78
N TYR A 262 14.40 -23.00 21.06
CA TYR A 262 13.97 -21.61 21.15
C TYR A 262 12.80 -21.49 22.12
N GLU A 263 12.84 -20.47 22.93
CA GLU A 263 11.78 -20.09 23.87
C GLU A 263 10.77 -19.16 23.20
N LYS A 264 9.48 -19.50 23.32
CA LYS A 264 8.40 -18.57 22.89
C LYS A 264 8.28 -17.48 23.95
N VAL A 265 8.32 -16.22 23.51
CA VAL A 265 8.21 -15.04 24.37
C VAL A 265 7.15 -14.08 23.83
N GLU A 266 6.74 -13.11 24.64
CA GLU A 266 5.81 -12.08 24.22
C GLU A 266 6.46 -11.03 23.30
N LEU A 267 5.69 -10.47 22.36
CA LEU A 267 6.18 -9.45 21.43
C LEU A 267 6.89 -8.28 22.13
N TRP A 268 6.35 -7.84 23.25
CA TRP A 268 6.91 -6.74 24.04
C TRP A 268 8.31 -7.01 24.60
N ASP A 269 8.65 -8.25 24.85
CA ASP A 269 9.98 -8.61 25.37
C ASP A 269 11.08 -8.48 24.32
N ILE A 270 10.76 -8.74 23.06
CA ILE A 270 11.68 -8.48 21.94
C ILE A 270 11.75 -6.98 21.63
N LEU A 271 10.61 -6.30 21.55
CA LEU A 271 10.56 -4.86 21.26
C LEU A 271 11.32 -4.04 22.31
N LYS A 272 11.16 -4.33 23.61
CA LYS A 272 11.89 -3.63 24.68
C LYS A 272 13.41 -3.72 24.53
N GLN A 273 13.93 -4.80 23.98
CA GLN A 273 15.38 -4.95 23.78
C GLN A 273 15.90 -4.17 22.59
N LEU A 274 15.10 -4.04 21.52
CA LEU A 274 15.43 -3.21 20.37
C LEU A 274 15.43 -1.69 20.75
N ILE A 275 14.63 -1.31 21.75
CA ILE A 275 14.51 0.07 22.23
C ILE A 275 15.61 0.44 23.24
N LYS A 276 16.17 -0.54 23.97
CA LYS A 276 17.15 -0.30 25.04
C LYS A 276 18.61 -0.13 24.55
N LYS A 277 18.89 -0.31 23.30
CA LYS A 277 20.20 -0.04 22.67
C LYS A 277 20.18 1.29 21.95
#